data_55148966de31565126b094eb30a14dab
#
_entry.id   55148966de31565126b094eb30a14dab
#
_cell.length_a   1.000
_cell.length_b   1.000
_cell.length_c   1.000
_cell.angle_alpha   90.00
_cell.angle_beta   90.00
_cell.angle_gamma   90.00
#
_symmetry.space_group_name_H-M   'P 1'
#
loop_
_entity.id
_entity.type
_entity.pdbx_description
1 polymer ?
#
loop_
_entity_poly.entity_id
_entity_poly.type
_entity_poly.pdbx_seq_one_letter_code
_entity_poly.pdbx_strand_id
1 'polypeptide(L)' 'MAFLDDIAAALGVEGLDERGIEALLDLARDVAHGTERKNAPLASYLVGIAVGKGMGMQDAVGVVTGFAKTDD' A
#
# COMPACT_ATOMS: atom_id res chain seq x y z
N MET A 1 11.10 -10.12 5.05
CA MET A 1 10.56 -11.34 4.44
C MET A 1 11.30 -11.66 3.16
N ALA A 2 11.86 -12.86 3.11
CA ALA A 2 12.70 -13.24 1.96
C ALA A 2 11.96 -13.17 0.63
N PHE A 3 10.70 -13.61 0.60
CA PHE A 3 9.92 -13.57 -0.65
C PHE A 3 9.79 -12.15 -1.19
N LEU A 4 9.41 -11.21 -0.33
CA LEU A 4 9.22 -9.82 -0.76
C LEU A 4 10.54 -9.17 -1.16
N ASP A 5 11.60 -9.47 -0.42
CA ASP A 5 12.93 -8.95 -0.76
C ASP A 5 13.40 -9.48 -2.11
N ASP A 6 13.13 -10.76 -2.37
CA ASP A 6 13.53 -11.38 -3.64
C ASP A 6 12.81 -10.76 -4.82
N ILE A 7 11.50 -10.52 -4.70
CA ILE A 7 10.78 -9.91 -5.82
C ILE A 7 11.15 -8.43 -5.99
N ALA A 8 11.43 -7.71 -4.89
CA ALA A 8 11.89 -6.33 -5.01
C ALA A 8 13.19 -6.26 -5.79
N ALA A 9 14.14 -7.17 -5.48
CA ALA A 9 15.40 -7.23 -6.19
C ALA A 9 15.20 -7.56 -7.66
N ALA A 10 14.33 -8.53 -7.96
CA ALA A 10 14.05 -8.92 -9.33
C ALA A 10 13.41 -7.80 -10.13
N LEU A 11 12.58 -6.98 -9.47
CA LEU A 11 11.92 -5.85 -10.12
C LEU A 11 12.80 -4.59 -10.16
N GLY A 12 13.95 -4.62 -9.48
CA GLY A 12 14.85 -3.48 -9.46
C GLY A 12 14.31 -2.30 -8.65
N VAL A 13 13.56 -2.60 -7.58
CA VAL A 13 12.99 -1.56 -6.73
C VAL A 13 13.42 -1.79 -5.28
N GLU A 14 13.24 -0.77 -4.46
CA GLU A 14 13.51 -0.90 -3.03
C GLU A 14 12.51 -1.84 -2.38
N GLY A 15 12.98 -2.60 -1.41
CA GLY A 15 12.10 -3.46 -0.64
C GLY A 15 11.29 -2.67 0.37
N LEU A 16 10.43 -3.38 1.09
CA LEU A 16 9.60 -2.80 2.12
C LEU A 16 10.23 -3.04 3.49
N ASP A 17 10.22 -2.02 4.34
CA ASP A 17 10.61 -2.20 5.73
C ASP A 17 9.35 -2.58 6.54
N GLU A 18 9.54 -2.84 7.84
CA GLU A 18 8.43 -3.27 8.68
C GLU A 18 7.30 -2.27 8.73
N ARG A 19 7.63 -0.98 8.79
CA ARG A 19 6.60 0.07 8.84
C ARG A 19 5.81 0.13 7.55
N GLY A 20 6.47 -0.04 6.42
CA GLY A 20 5.82 -0.06 5.12
C GLY A 20 4.90 -1.25 4.99
N ILE A 21 5.35 -2.42 5.44
CA ILE A 21 4.51 -3.63 5.42
C ILE A 21 3.26 -3.44 6.26
N GLU A 22 3.42 -2.94 7.51
CA GLU A 22 2.27 -2.72 8.38
C GLU A 22 1.30 -1.70 7.78
N ALA A 23 1.81 -0.61 7.22
CA ALA A 23 0.98 0.42 6.63
C ALA A 23 0.16 -0.13 5.48
N LEU A 24 0.78 -0.94 4.62
CA LEU A 24 0.08 -1.53 3.49
C LEU A 24 -0.94 -2.59 3.90
N LEU A 25 -0.63 -3.38 4.91
CA LEU A 25 -1.59 -4.37 5.41
C LEU A 25 -2.80 -3.69 6.04
N ASP A 26 -2.58 -2.63 6.79
CA ASP A 26 -3.67 -1.86 7.37
C ASP A 26 -4.52 -1.19 6.28
N LEU A 27 -3.87 -0.62 5.28
CA LEU A 27 -4.56 -0.02 4.14
C LEU A 27 -5.42 -1.05 3.42
N ALA A 28 -4.85 -2.23 3.17
CA ALA A 28 -5.57 -3.28 2.45
C ALA A 28 -6.83 -3.70 3.22
N ARG A 29 -6.71 -3.82 4.55
CA ARG A 29 -7.85 -4.17 5.38
C ARG A 29 -8.91 -3.07 5.34
N ASP A 30 -8.50 -1.81 5.50
CA ASP A 30 -9.43 -0.69 5.52
C ASP A 30 -10.14 -0.54 4.18
N VAL A 31 -9.42 -0.69 3.07
CA VAL A 31 -10.00 -0.59 1.74
C VAL A 31 -10.97 -1.74 1.49
N ALA A 32 -10.58 -2.95 1.86
CA ALA A 32 -11.43 -4.13 1.65
C ALA A 32 -12.73 -4.02 2.44
N HIS A 33 -12.67 -3.52 3.67
CA HIS A 33 -13.85 -3.41 4.53
C HIS A 33 -14.68 -2.18 4.23
N GLY A 34 -14.05 -1.07 3.83
CA GLY A 34 -14.75 0.18 3.55
C GLY A 34 -15.28 0.28 2.14
N THR A 35 -14.77 -0.51 1.22
CA THR A 35 -15.23 -0.52 -0.17
C THR A 35 -15.46 -1.98 -0.60
N GLU A 36 -14.65 -2.49 -1.53
CA GLU A 36 -14.75 -3.88 -1.97
C GLU A 36 -13.41 -4.57 -1.78
N ARG A 37 -13.45 -5.87 -1.50
CA ARG A 37 -12.22 -6.64 -1.28
C ARG A 37 -11.24 -6.54 -2.44
N LYS A 38 -11.75 -6.56 -3.65
CA LYS A 38 -10.88 -6.50 -4.83
C LYS A 38 -10.13 -5.19 -4.95
N ASN A 39 -10.60 -4.15 -4.28
CA ASN A 39 -9.93 -2.86 -4.33
C ASN A 39 -8.65 -2.82 -3.50
N ALA A 40 -8.46 -3.75 -2.57
CA ALA A 40 -7.27 -3.75 -1.72
C ALA A 40 -5.97 -3.84 -2.51
N PRO A 41 -5.78 -4.85 -3.39
CA PRO A 41 -4.55 -4.88 -4.18
C PRO A 41 -4.46 -3.72 -5.18
N LEU A 42 -5.59 -3.25 -5.68
CA LEU A 42 -5.60 -2.15 -6.65
C LEU A 42 -5.16 -0.84 -5.99
N ALA A 43 -5.67 -0.57 -4.78
CA ALA A 43 -5.25 0.61 -4.02
C ALA A 43 -3.77 0.52 -3.66
N SER A 44 -3.29 -0.66 -3.28
CA SER A 44 -1.88 -0.86 -2.96
C SER A 44 -0.99 -0.56 -4.16
N TYR A 45 -1.43 -0.96 -5.36
CA TYR A 45 -0.70 -0.68 -6.59
C TYR A 45 -0.57 0.84 -6.81
N LEU A 46 -1.66 1.56 -6.62
CA LEU A 46 -1.66 3.02 -6.79
C LEU A 46 -0.77 3.71 -5.76
N VAL A 47 -0.78 3.22 -4.53
CA VAL A 47 0.13 3.74 -3.50
C VAL A 47 1.58 3.52 -3.93
N GLY A 48 1.88 2.35 -4.48
CA GLY A 48 3.23 2.05 -4.96
C GLY A 48 3.68 3.01 -6.05
N ILE A 49 2.79 3.36 -6.97
CA ILE A 49 3.10 4.34 -8.00
C ILE A 49 3.41 5.71 -7.38
N ALA A 50 2.59 6.14 -6.43
CA ALA A 50 2.79 7.45 -5.78
C ALA A 50 4.14 7.49 -5.05
N VAL A 51 4.47 6.43 -4.34
CA VAL A 51 5.75 6.34 -3.63
C VAL A 51 6.92 6.35 -4.64
N GLY A 52 6.76 5.64 -5.75
CA GLY A 52 7.77 5.63 -6.80
C GLY A 52 8.01 7.01 -7.41
N LYS A 53 7.02 7.89 -7.33
CA LYS A 53 7.13 9.26 -7.82
C LYS A 53 7.63 10.24 -6.76
N GLY A 54 7.94 9.75 -5.58
CA GLY A 54 8.54 10.58 -4.54
C GLY A 54 7.67 10.87 -3.33
N MET A 55 6.42 10.40 -3.31
CA MET A 55 5.56 10.60 -2.14
C MET A 55 6.00 9.66 -1.03
N GLY A 56 5.93 10.11 0.23
CA GLY A 56 6.22 9.25 1.35
C GLY A 56 5.16 8.17 1.51
N MET A 57 5.58 6.97 1.92
CA MET A 57 4.66 5.84 2.09
C MET A 57 3.50 6.19 3.02
N GLN A 58 3.80 6.79 4.19
CA GLN A 58 2.76 7.10 5.16
C GLN A 58 1.78 8.14 4.62
N ASP A 59 2.28 9.08 3.84
CA ASP A 59 1.42 10.09 3.22
C ASP A 59 0.48 9.47 2.20
N ALA A 60 1.01 8.60 1.34
CA ALA A 60 0.22 7.95 0.31
C ALA A 60 -0.85 7.05 0.92
N VAL A 61 -0.47 6.28 1.93
CA VAL A 61 -1.41 5.41 2.63
C VAL A 61 -2.49 6.24 3.33
N GLY A 62 -2.11 7.37 3.94
CA GLY A 62 -3.06 8.24 4.61
C GLY A 62 -4.12 8.80 3.67
N VAL A 63 -3.72 9.18 2.47
CA VAL A 63 -4.66 9.69 1.46
C VAL A 63 -5.71 8.62 1.13
N VAL A 64 -5.26 7.41 0.84
CA VAL A 64 -6.16 6.32 0.46
C VAL A 64 -7.08 5.92 1.61
N THR A 65 -6.53 5.83 2.81
CA THR A 65 -7.31 5.47 3.99
C THR A 65 -8.41 6.51 4.23
N GLY A 66 -8.11 7.79 3.99
CA GLY A 66 -9.10 8.85 4.12
C GLY A 66 -10.30 8.63 3.21
N PHE A 67 -10.06 8.22 1.98
CA PHE A 67 -11.15 7.91 1.05
C PHE A 67 -11.95 6.68 1.48
N ALA A 68 -11.26 5.66 1.97
CA ALA A 68 -11.93 4.43 2.38
C ALA A 68 -12.87 4.66 3.56
N LYS A 69 -12.61 5.67 4.38
CA LYS A 69 -13.40 5.94 5.58
C LYS A 69 -14.53 6.94 5.36
N THR A 70 -14.62 7.55 4.20
CA THR A 70 -15.61 8.61 3.97
C THR A 70 -17.01 8.08 3.67
N ASP A 71 -17.15 6.79 3.49
CA ASP A 71 -18.44 6.17 3.13
C ASP A 71 -19.30 5.81 4.33
N ASP A 72 -18.92 6.17 5.51
CA ASP A 72 -19.68 5.86 6.73
C ASP A 72 -20.95 6.67 6.86
#